data_d9167150e7bfd9c585770fa26c81e575
#
_entry.id   d9167150e7bfd9c585770fa26c81e575
#
_cell.length_a   1.000
_cell.length_b   1.000
_cell.length_c   1.000
_cell.angle_alpha   90.00
_cell.angle_beta   90.00
_cell.angle_gamma   90.00
#
_symmetry.space_group_name_H-M   'P 1'
#
loop_
_entity.id
_entity.type
_entity.pdbx_description
1 polymer ?
#
loop_
_entity_poly.entity_id
_entity_poly.type
_entity_poly.pdbx_seq_one_letter_code
_entity_poly.pdbx_strand_id
1 'polypeptide(L)' 'MSVLKVIEVLGNSTVSFEDAVKNVIKEASKSVKNIESVYVNHMYVDVKNNAITEYRVNTKVTFKITHE' A
#
# COMPACT_ATOMS: atom_id res chain seq x y z
N MET A 1 23.26 10.31 8.39
CA MET A 1 22.22 9.65 9.20
C MET A 1 20.87 9.78 8.50
N SER A 2 20.07 8.73 8.50
CA SER A 2 18.76 8.77 7.90
C SER A 2 17.68 8.44 8.93
N VAL A 3 16.49 8.96 8.69
CA VAL A 3 15.32 8.69 9.51
C VAL A 3 14.28 8.07 8.62
N LEU A 4 13.68 7.00 9.10
CA LEU A 4 12.59 6.33 8.39
C LEU A 4 11.29 6.66 9.08
N LYS A 5 10.26 6.84 8.29
CA LYS A 5 8.91 7.09 8.78
C LYS A 5 7.97 6.08 8.14
N VAL A 6 6.96 5.67 8.89
CA VAL A 6 5.99 4.68 8.44
C VAL A 6 4.59 5.29 8.47
N ILE A 7 3.86 5.10 7.39
CA ILE A 7 2.45 5.47 7.35
C ILE A 7 1.62 4.25 6.98
N GLU A 8 0.40 4.19 7.47
CA GLU A 8 -0.52 3.12 7.14
C GLU A 8 -1.38 3.54 5.96
N VAL A 9 -1.43 2.70 4.94
CA VAL A 9 -2.19 2.98 3.72
C VAL A 9 -3.02 1.76 3.35
N LEU A 10 -4.30 1.98 3.11
CA LEU A 10 -5.21 0.94 2.65
C LEU A 10 -5.35 1.02 1.14
N GLY A 11 -5.22 -0.11 0.47
CA GLY A 11 -5.36 -0.16 -0.98
C GLY A 11 -6.34 -1.20 -1.43
N ASN A 12 -6.86 -1.03 -2.62
CA ASN A 12 -7.78 -2.00 -3.20
C ASN A 12 -7.61 -2.07 -4.72
N SER A 13 -8.10 -3.17 -5.26
CA SER A 13 -8.08 -3.41 -6.70
C SER A 13 -9.17 -4.41 -7.05
N THR A 14 -9.72 -4.28 -8.24
CA THR A 14 -10.63 -5.28 -8.78
C THR A 14 -9.89 -6.39 -9.52
N VAL A 15 -8.57 -6.28 -9.64
CA VAL A 15 -7.74 -7.16 -10.47
C VAL A 15 -6.99 -8.20 -9.65
N SER A 16 -6.23 -7.77 -8.64
CA SER A 16 -5.37 -8.67 -7.87
C SER A 16 -4.83 -7.99 -6.63
N PHE A 17 -4.25 -8.79 -5.71
CA PHE A 17 -3.55 -8.23 -4.56
C PHE A 17 -2.31 -7.46 -5.00
N GLU A 18 -1.59 -7.97 -5.98
CA GLU A 18 -0.40 -7.28 -6.50
C GLU A 18 -0.78 -5.90 -7.03
N ASP A 19 -1.89 -5.84 -7.78
CA ASP A 19 -2.37 -4.57 -8.31
C ASP A 19 -2.79 -3.62 -7.19
N ALA A 20 -3.40 -4.15 -6.13
CA ALA A 20 -3.75 -3.34 -4.97
C ALA A 20 -2.51 -2.72 -4.32
N VAL A 21 -1.41 -3.47 -4.21
CA VAL A 21 -0.15 -2.95 -3.68
C VAL A 21 0.43 -1.88 -4.62
N LYS A 22 0.38 -2.11 -5.92
CA LYS A 22 0.82 -1.11 -6.90
C LYS A 22 0.04 0.19 -6.76
N ASN A 23 -1.26 0.09 -6.52
CA ASN A 23 -2.10 1.27 -6.29
C ASN A 23 -1.69 2.02 -5.04
N VAL A 24 -1.32 1.30 -3.97
CA VAL A 24 -0.81 1.91 -2.75
C VAL A 24 0.45 2.73 -3.05
N ILE A 25 1.40 2.13 -3.76
CA ILE A 25 2.65 2.80 -4.08
C ILE A 25 2.40 4.03 -4.94
N LYS A 26 1.54 3.89 -5.94
CA LYS A 26 1.21 4.98 -6.85
C LYS A 26 0.60 6.16 -6.09
N GLU A 27 -0.33 5.87 -5.21
CA GLU A 27 -1.01 6.92 -4.45
C GLU A 27 -0.11 7.54 -3.40
N ALA A 28 0.65 6.72 -2.67
CA ALA A 28 1.56 7.22 -1.65
C ALA A 28 2.68 8.08 -2.26
N SER A 29 3.14 7.72 -3.45
CA SER A 29 4.22 8.46 -4.11
C SER A 29 3.82 9.87 -4.55
N LYS A 30 2.53 10.17 -4.54
CA LYS A 30 2.07 11.54 -4.79
C LYS A 30 2.35 12.47 -3.61
N SER A 31 2.45 11.91 -2.42
CA SER A 31 2.61 12.69 -1.17
C SER A 31 3.98 12.55 -0.55
N VAL A 32 4.63 11.40 -0.72
CA VAL A 32 5.93 11.14 -0.09
C VAL A 32 6.94 10.68 -1.13
N LYS A 33 8.19 11.02 -0.88
CA LYS A 33 9.32 10.62 -1.71
C LYS A 33 10.13 9.56 -0.98
N ASN A 34 10.96 8.85 -1.74
CA ASN A 34 11.91 7.90 -1.18
C ASN A 34 11.23 6.75 -0.42
N ILE A 35 10.21 6.18 -1.05
CA ILE A 35 9.57 4.98 -0.50
C ILE A 35 10.59 3.85 -0.53
N GLU A 36 10.85 3.24 0.63
CA GLU A 36 11.82 2.17 0.78
C GLU A 36 11.16 0.80 0.71
N SER A 37 10.00 0.67 1.34
CA SER A 37 9.31 -0.61 1.37
C SER A 37 7.83 -0.44 1.64
N VAL A 38 7.08 -1.46 1.24
CA VAL A 38 5.66 -1.56 1.56
C VAL A 38 5.48 -2.92 2.22
N TYR A 39 5.08 -2.90 3.48
CA TYR A 39 4.81 -4.12 4.24
C TYR A 39 3.31 -4.39 4.19
N VAL A 40 2.92 -5.54 3.66
CA VAL A 40 1.51 -5.93 3.60
C VAL A 40 1.15 -6.57 4.92
N ASN A 41 0.39 -5.86 5.72
CA ASN A 41 0.01 -6.29 7.05
C ASN A 41 -1.15 -7.29 7.01
N HIS A 42 -2.17 -6.96 6.23
CA HIS A 42 -3.33 -7.82 6.01
C HIS A 42 -3.74 -7.79 4.55
N MET A 43 -4.25 -8.90 4.08
CA MET A 43 -4.88 -8.95 2.76
C MET A 43 -6.16 -9.76 2.87
N TYR A 44 -7.20 -9.28 2.23
CA TYR A 44 -8.50 -9.94 2.23
C TYR A 44 -9.28 -9.55 1.00
N VAL A 45 -10.37 -10.25 0.77
CA VAL A 45 -11.24 -9.98 -0.39
C VAL A 45 -12.64 -9.64 0.08
N ASP A 46 -13.29 -8.78 -0.67
CA ASP A 46 -14.73 -8.58 -0.54
C ASP A 46 -15.42 -9.56 -1.44
N VAL A 47 -16.50 -10.15 -0.95
CA VAL A 47 -17.26 -11.16 -1.67
C VAL A 47 -18.70 -10.69 -1.77
N LYS A 48 -19.27 -10.82 -2.96
CA LYS A 48 -20.66 -10.53 -3.20
C LYS A 48 -21.20 -11.58 -4.17
N ASN A 49 -22.34 -12.18 -3.84
CA ASN A 49 -22.94 -13.25 -4.64
C ASN A 49 -21.96 -14.40 -4.91
N ASN A 50 -21.18 -14.77 -3.87
CA ASN A 50 -20.20 -15.85 -3.93
C ASN A 50 -19.05 -15.61 -4.92
N ALA A 51 -18.79 -14.36 -5.26
CA ALA A 51 -17.69 -13.99 -6.15
C ALA A 51 -16.88 -12.86 -5.54
N ILE A 52 -15.58 -12.87 -5.81
CA ILE A 52 -14.69 -11.82 -5.35
C ILE A 52 -15.01 -10.55 -6.11
N THR A 53 -15.27 -9.46 -5.39
CA THR A 53 -15.52 -8.15 -5.98
C THR A 53 -14.32 -7.23 -5.87
N GLU A 54 -13.56 -7.33 -4.79
CA GLU A 54 -12.37 -6.51 -4.60
C GLU A 54 -11.31 -7.25 -3.81
N TYR A 55 -10.07 -6.95 -4.14
CA TYR A 55 -8.89 -7.37 -3.40
C TYR A 55 -8.44 -6.18 -2.56
N ARG A 56 -8.30 -6.38 -1.25
CA ARG A 56 -7.94 -5.31 -0.32
C ARG A 56 -6.66 -5.63 0.41
N VAL A 57 -5.85 -4.59 0.62
CA VAL A 57 -4.61 -4.72 1.37
C VAL A 57 -4.53 -3.61 2.41
N ASN A 58 -4.04 -3.97 3.59
CA ASN A 58 -3.69 -3.03 4.65
C ASN A 58 -2.17 -3.02 4.67
N THR A 59 -1.56 -1.87 4.40
CA THR A 59 -0.12 -1.79 4.27
C THR A 59 0.50 -0.76 5.19
N LYS A 60 1.77 -0.98 5.48
CA LYS A 60 2.63 0.01 6.12
C LYS A 60 3.71 0.39 5.12
N VAL A 61 3.69 1.66 4.75
CA VAL A 61 4.65 2.21 3.79
C VAL A 61 5.76 2.89 4.56
N THR A 62 6.99 2.44 4.34
CA THR A 62 8.18 3.02 4.96
C THR A 62 8.88 3.89 3.96
N PHE A 63 9.20 5.11 4.34
CA PHE A 63 9.94 6.00 3.48
C PHE A 63 11.03 6.74 4.25
N LYS A 64 12.02 7.18 3.52
CA LYS A 64 13.19 7.82 4.09
C LYS A 64 13.00 9.33 4.09
N ILE A 65 13.22 9.93 5.24
CA ILE A 65 13.22 11.38 5.36
C ILE A 65 14.67 11.83 5.16
N THR A 66 14.87 12.70 4.17
CA THR A 66 16.19 13.27 3.91
C THR A 66 16.18 14.76 4.25
N HIS A 67 17.25 15.18 4.86
CA HIS A 67 17.47 16.60 5.15
C HIS A 67 18.65 17.08 4.34
N GLU A 68 18.50 18.18 3.69
CA GLU A 68 19.55 18.79 2.91
C GLU A 68 20.10 20.03 3.56
#